data_d5049587a8c5d7a47ce5cda3b6d8065a
#
_entry.id   d5049587a8c5d7a47ce5cda3b6d8065a
#
_cell.length_a   1.000
_cell.length_b   1.000
_cell.length_c   1.000
_cell.angle_alpha   90.00
_cell.angle_beta   90.00
_cell.angle_gamma   90.00
#
_symmetry.space_group_name_H-M   'P 1'
#
loop_
_entity.id
_entity.type
_entity.pdbx_description
1 polymer ?
#
loop_
_entity_poly.entity_id
_entity_poly.type
_entity_poly.pdbx_seq_one_letter_code
_entity_poly.pdbx_strand_id
1 'polypeptide(L)'
;MSGMFYGCSSLKSIDLSSFNTTNVKDMSGMFFGCSSLKSIDLSSFNTTNVNNMSYMFYKCSSLKRENIKINNKDDKLLSQIKKDIK
;
A
#
# COMPACT_ATOMS: atom_id res chain seq x y z
N MET A 1 -1.64 -6.78 9.44
CA MET A 1 -1.80 -5.37 8.98
C MET A 1 -3.03 -5.18 8.11
N SER A 2 -3.85 -6.19 7.99
CA SER A 2 -5.08 -6.08 7.20
C SER A 2 -5.92 -4.89 7.67
N GLY A 3 -6.31 -4.03 6.72
CA GLY A 3 -7.17 -2.88 7.00
C GLY A 3 -6.62 -1.82 7.95
N MET A 4 -5.32 -1.81 8.19
CA MET A 4 -4.70 -0.92 9.20
C MET A 4 -5.07 0.54 9.01
N PHE A 5 -5.12 1.01 7.77
CA PHE A 5 -5.50 2.38 7.43
C PHE A 5 -6.79 2.43 6.60
N TYR A 6 -7.61 1.40 6.73
CA TYR A 6 -8.86 1.28 5.98
C TYR A 6 -9.76 2.50 6.25
N GLY A 7 -10.18 3.14 5.17
CA GLY A 7 -11.10 4.26 5.26
C GLY A 7 -10.52 5.56 5.81
N CYS A 8 -9.19 5.68 5.91
CA CYS A 8 -8.55 6.91 6.37
C CYS A 8 -8.64 8.01 5.30
N SER A 9 -9.85 8.48 5.05
CA SER A 9 -10.15 9.40 3.95
C SER A 9 -9.54 10.79 4.09
N SER A 10 -9.12 11.16 5.29
CA SER A 10 -8.45 12.45 5.54
C SER A 10 -6.94 12.36 5.54
N LEU A 11 -6.38 11.17 5.43
CA LEU A 11 -4.94 10.95 5.45
C LEU A 11 -4.33 11.41 4.13
N LYS A 12 -3.44 12.39 4.18
CA LYS A 12 -2.79 12.96 2.99
C LYS A 12 -1.42 12.38 2.72
N SER A 13 -0.72 11.99 3.76
CA SER A 13 0.59 11.36 3.67
C SER A 13 0.82 10.51 4.91
N ILE A 14 1.79 9.59 4.82
CA ILE A 14 2.12 8.72 5.94
C ILE A 14 3.60 8.33 5.84
N ASP A 15 4.27 8.30 6.99
CA ASP A 15 5.64 7.84 7.10
C ASP A 15 5.63 6.37 7.57
N LEU A 16 6.05 5.48 6.70
CA LEU A 16 6.08 4.04 6.95
C LEU A 16 7.52 3.53 7.13
N SER A 17 8.49 4.42 7.22
CA SER A 17 9.92 4.04 7.24
C SER A 17 10.31 3.17 8.44
N SER A 18 9.59 3.28 9.55
CA SER A 18 9.86 2.49 10.76
C SER A 18 9.11 1.16 10.79
N PHE A 19 8.26 0.89 9.81
CA PHE A 19 7.47 -0.34 9.78
C PHE A 19 8.35 -1.52 9.38
N ASN A 20 8.27 -2.59 10.17
CA ASN A 20 8.89 -3.87 9.83
C ASN A 20 7.79 -4.84 9.41
N THR A 21 7.74 -5.16 8.11
CA THR A 21 6.72 -6.02 7.54
C THR A 21 7.21 -7.43 7.23
N THR A 22 8.39 -7.79 7.70
CA THR A 22 9.04 -9.08 7.36
C THR A 22 8.14 -10.28 7.62
N ASN A 23 7.39 -10.26 8.74
CA ASN A 23 6.55 -11.39 9.15
C ASN A 23 5.06 -11.19 8.83
N VAL A 24 4.72 -10.14 8.10
CA VAL A 24 3.33 -9.86 7.77
C VAL A 24 2.86 -10.80 6.66
N LYS A 25 1.70 -11.41 6.87
CA LYS A 25 1.10 -12.35 5.92
C LYS A 25 -0.10 -11.79 5.18
N ASP A 26 -0.80 -10.83 5.76
CA ASP A 26 -2.02 -10.25 5.20
C ASP A 26 -1.95 -8.72 5.23
N MET A 27 -1.99 -8.12 4.05
CA MET A 27 -2.01 -6.67 3.84
C MET A 27 -3.27 -6.24 3.09
N SER A 28 -4.30 -7.09 3.06
CA SER A 28 -5.52 -6.78 2.32
C SER A 28 -6.19 -5.52 2.86
N GLY A 29 -6.61 -4.65 1.96
CA GLY A 29 -7.32 -3.42 2.30
C GLY A 29 -6.56 -2.44 3.16
N MET A 30 -5.23 -2.57 3.27
CA MET A 30 -4.44 -1.75 4.19
C MET A 30 -4.67 -0.26 4.01
N PHE A 31 -4.77 0.21 2.77
CA PHE A 31 -5.01 1.61 2.44
C PHE A 31 -6.33 1.80 1.70
N PHE A 32 -7.24 0.84 1.80
CA PHE A 32 -8.53 0.90 1.12
C PHE A 32 -9.27 2.17 1.48
N GLY A 33 -9.66 2.95 0.48
CA GLY A 33 -10.45 4.15 0.72
C GLY A 33 -9.68 5.35 1.25
N CYS A 34 -8.34 5.32 1.22
CA CYS A 34 -7.52 6.48 1.58
C CYS A 34 -7.59 7.51 0.44
N SER A 35 -8.75 8.14 0.29
CA SER A 35 -9.08 8.95 -0.89
C SER A 35 -8.32 10.28 -0.97
N SER A 36 -7.74 10.74 0.12
CA SER A 36 -6.92 11.96 0.14
C SER A 36 -5.42 11.71 0.04
N LEU A 37 -5.01 10.45 0.08
CA LEU A 37 -3.60 10.09 0.02
C LEU A 37 -3.04 10.37 -1.37
N LYS A 38 -2.02 11.23 -1.46
CA LYS A 38 -1.46 11.67 -2.74
C LYS A 38 -0.16 10.97 -3.11
N SER A 39 0.61 10.55 -2.11
CA SER A 39 1.88 9.86 -2.33
C SER A 39 2.15 8.91 -1.18
N ILE A 40 2.98 7.91 -1.43
CA ILE A 40 3.35 6.93 -0.42
C ILE A 40 4.71 6.32 -0.77
N ASP A 41 5.53 6.09 0.24
CA ASP A 41 6.81 5.42 0.10
C ASP A 41 6.75 4.07 0.80
N LEU A 42 6.76 3.01 0.00
CA LEU A 42 6.71 1.63 0.46
C LEU A 42 8.04 0.91 0.26
N SER A 43 9.13 1.66 0.06
CA SER A 43 10.43 1.07 -0.24
C SER A 43 11.00 0.23 0.91
N SER A 44 10.53 0.46 2.14
CA SER A 44 10.93 -0.34 3.32
C SER A 44 10.11 -1.63 3.49
N PHE A 45 9.04 -1.79 2.71
CA PHE A 45 8.17 -2.96 2.84
C PHE A 45 8.84 -4.21 2.27
N ASN A 46 8.71 -5.30 3.00
CA ASN A 46 9.08 -6.63 2.57
C ASN A 46 7.81 -7.47 2.47
N THR A 47 7.44 -7.85 1.26
CA THR A 47 6.21 -8.60 1.01
C THR A 47 6.45 -10.09 0.77
N THR A 48 7.65 -10.57 1.06
CA THR A 48 8.03 -11.98 0.81
C THR A 48 7.04 -12.97 1.43
N ASN A 49 6.58 -12.70 2.64
CA ASN A 49 5.67 -13.59 3.37
C ASN A 49 4.20 -13.20 3.23
N VAL A 50 3.89 -12.18 2.45
CA VAL A 50 2.52 -11.72 2.28
C VAL A 50 1.77 -12.64 1.32
N ASN A 51 0.64 -13.17 1.78
CA ASN A 51 -0.23 -14.05 1.01
C ASN A 51 -1.43 -13.34 0.41
N ASN A 52 -1.85 -12.23 0.99
CA ASN A 52 -3.04 -11.51 0.57
C ASN A 52 -2.79 -10.01 0.60
N MET A 53 -2.94 -9.38 -0.55
CA MET A 53 -2.84 -7.93 -0.73
C MET A 53 -4.10 -7.38 -1.41
N SER A 54 -5.20 -8.13 -1.42
CA SER A 54 -6.41 -7.75 -2.14
C SER A 54 -6.91 -6.38 -1.73
N TYR A 55 -7.18 -5.52 -2.72
CA TYR A 55 -7.73 -4.19 -2.50
C TYR A 55 -6.87 -3.26 -1.63
N MET A 56 -5.57 -3.51 -1.57
CA MET A 56 -4.67 -2.74 -0.71
C MET A 56 -4.76 -1.23 -0.97
N PHE A 57 -4.90 -0.83 -2.23
CA PHE A 57 -4.98 0.57 -2.65
C PHE A 57 -6.31 0.91 -3.31
N TYR A 58 -7.32 0.07 -3.16
CA TYR A 58 -8.60 0.27 -3.83
C TYR A 58 -9.27 1.54 -3.31
N LYS A 59 -9.80 2.35 -4.21
CA LYS A 59 -10.45 3.64 -3.90
C LYS A 59 -9.49 4.68 -3.31
N CYS A 60 -8.20 4.55 -3.54
CA CYS A 60 -7.24 5.61 -3.28
C CYS A 60 -7.26 6.59 -4.46
N SER A 61 -8.34 7.36 -4.57
CA SER A 61 -8.65 8.12 -5.78
C SER A 61 -7.68 9.26 -6.09
N SER A 62 -6.92 9.73 -5.11
CA SER A 62 -5.91 10.77 -5.30
C SER A 62 -4.52 10.23 -5.56
N LEU A 63 -4.32 8.93 -5.40
CA LEU A 63 -3.00 8.31 -5.50
C LEU A 63 -2.71 7.89 -6.94
N LYS A 64 -1.55 8.32 -7.45
CA LYS A 64 -1.09 7.98 -8.80
C LYS A 64 0.13 7.06 -8.71
N ARG A 65 0.28 6.17 -9.70
CA ARG A 65 1.41 5.22 -9.72
C ARG A 65 2.77 5.92 -9.66
N GLU A 66 2.91 7.05 -10.30
CA GLU A 66 4.15 7.84 -10.32
C GLU A 66 4.53 8.38 -8.94
N ASN A 67 3.58 8.45 -8.02
CA ASN A 67 3.78 8.95 -6.65
C ASN A 67 3.90 7.84 -5.62
N ILE A 68 4.04 6.60 -6.07
CA ILE A 68 4.22 5.43 -5.20
C ILE A 68 5.65 4.93 -5.38
N LYS A 69 6.42 4.96 -4.30
CA LYS A 69 7.77 4.39 -4.29
C LYS A 69 7.73 2.99 -3.71
N ILE A 70 8.38 2.05 -4.37
CA ILE A 70 8.49 0.67 -3.90
C ILE A 70 9.91 0.17 -4.13
N ASN A 71 10.25 -0.93 -3.46
CA ASN A 71 11.48 -1.67 -3.78
C ASN A 71 11.33 -2.27 -5.19
N ASN A 72 12.30 -2.02 -6.06
CA ASN A 72 12.27 -2.48 -7.46
C ASN A 72 12.12 -4.00 -7.61
N LYS A 73 12.48 -4.75 -6.58
CA LYS A 73 12.40 -6.21 -6.58
C LYS A 73 11.07 -6.75 -6.06
N ASP A 74 10.17 -5.87 -5.65
CA ASP A 74 8.89 -6.27 -5.06
C ASP A 74 7.81 -6.39 -6.13
N ASP A 75 7.80 -7.52 -6.83
CA ASP A 75 6.86 -7.78 -7.92
C ASP A 75 5.41 -7.97 -7.43
N LYS A 76 5.24 -8.49 -6.22
CA LYS A 76 3.91 -8.66 -5.63
C LYS A 76 3.22 -7.32 -5.45
N LEU A 77 3.95 -6.38 -4.85
CA LEU A 77 3.42 -5.05 -4.58
C LEU A 77 3.15 -4.30 -5.89
N LEU A 78 4.08 -4.40 -6.85
CA LEU A 78 3.90 -3.78 -8.16
C LEU A 78 2.65 -4.31 -8.87
N SER A 79 2.42 -5.60 -8.84
CA SER A 79 1.23 -6.21 -9.43
C SER A 79 -0.06 -5.71 -8.79
N GLN A 80 -0.07 -5.58 -7.48
CA GLN A 80 -1.25 -5.10 -6.76
C GLN A 80 -1.52 -3.62 -7.06
N ILE A 81 -0.48 -2.81 -7.17
CA ILE A 81 -0.61 -1.40 -7.56
C ILE A 81 -1.25 -1.29 -8.94
N LYS A 82 -0.80 -2.09 -9.90
CA LYS A 82 -1.35 -2.08 -11.26
C LYS A 82 -2.83 -2.46 -11.31
N LYS A 83 -3.29 -3.31 -10.40
CA LYS A 83 -4.70 -3.71 -10.32
C LYS A 83 -5.56 -2.61 -9.71
N ASP A 84 -5.06 -1.96 -8.66
CA ASP A 84 -5.85 -1.03 -7.86
C ASP A 84 -5.76 0.41 -8.35
N ILE A 85 -4.62 0.80 -8.90
CA ILE A 85 -4.34 2.16 -9.37
C ILE A 85 -4.24 2.14 -10.88
N LYS A 86 -5.24 2.68 -11.54
CA LYS A 86 -5.30 2.76 -13.01
C LYS A 86 -5.03 4.16 -13.50
#